data_e585e1c6b9e3defd916a6d5685ce933e
#
_entry.id   e585e1c6b9e3defd916a6d5685ce933e
#
_cell.length_a   1.000
_cell.length_b   1.000
_cell.length_c   1.000
_cell.angle_alpha   90.00
_cell.angle_beta   90.00
_cell.angle_gamma   90.00
#
_symmetry.space_group_name_H-M   'P 1'
#
loop_
_entity.id
_entity.type
_entity.pdbx_description
1 polymer ?
#
loop_
_entity_poly.entity_id
_entity_poly.type
_entity_poly.pdbx_seq_one_letter_code
_entity_poly.pdbx_strand_id
1 'polypeptide(L)'
;MFVIRKPTDIKSSEITPKDVYLNRRQFMRELAAVAAIGVSATLWPGISRAGQKLHNVRKGPLATDEKLTPFADVTGYNNFYEFGTDKRDPAQHAQNFRTFPWSVAIEGEVKKPAVYQMEDLLKHQTLEERIYRLRCVEAWSMVVPWVGFPLRDVIKRVQPTSRAKFVEFVTLHDPAQMPGQRPGLLGAG
;
A
#
# COMPACT_ATOMS: atom_id res chain seq x y z
N MET A 1 -22.23 30.13 -9.08
CA MET A 1 -20.92 30.36 -8.47
C MET A 1 -20.84 29.46 -7.23
N PHE A 2 -20.18 28.29 -7.35
CA PHE A 2 -20.04 27.37 -6.21
C PHE A 2 -18.80 27.75 -5.40
N VAL A 3 -19.01 28.18 -4.17
CA VAL A 3 -17.92 28.46 -3.22
C VAL A 3 -17.56 27.16 -2.53
N ILE A 4 -16.47 26.52 -2.95
CA ILE A 4 -15.88 25.39 -2.22
C ILE A 4 -15.21 25.98 -0.97
N ARG A 5 -15.86 25.85 0.19
CA ARG A 5 -15.22 26.14 1.47
C ARG A 5 -14.19 25.05 1.74
N LYS A 6 -12.91 25.43 1.85
CA LYS A 6 -11.86 24.53 2.36
C LYS A 6 -12.22 24.12 3.79
N PRO A 7 -12.07 22.83 4.16
CA PRO A 7 -12.16 22.43 5.55
C PRO A 7 -11.15 23.25 6.38
N THR A 8 -11.57 23.80 7.48
CA THR A 8 -10.73 24.67 8.34
C THR A 8 -9.77 23.91 9.22
N ASP A 9 -9.80 22.59 9.18
CA ASP A 9 -9.06 21.65 10.02
C ASP A 9 -7.72 21.18 9.44
N ILE A 10 -7.46 21.43 8.15
CA ILE A 10 -6.18 21.07 7.50
C ILE A 10 -5.26 22.30 7.47
N LYS A 11 -4.20 22.30 8.27
CA LYS A 11 -3.19 23.35 8.27
C LYS A 11 -2.37 23.28 6.97
N SER A 12 -1.95 24.43 6.44
CA SER A 12 -1.13 24.50 5.22
C SER A 12 0.19 23.74 5.32
N SER A 13 0.72 23.54 6.54
CA SER A 13 1.90 22.72 6.82
C SER A 13 1.66 21.21 6.66
N GLU A 14 0.41 20.78 6.55
CA GLU A 14 0.03 19.37 6.36
C GLU A 14 -0.19 19.03 4.88
N ILE A 15 -0.10 20.05 3.99
CA ILE A 15 -0.20 19.87 2.55
C ILE A 15 1.21 19.69 1.98
N THR A 16 1.45 18.59 1.28
CA THR A 16 2.74 18.34 0.62
C THR A 16 3.05 19.49 -0.35
N PRO A 17 4.21 20.17 -0.23
CA PRO A 17 4.64 21.21 -1.16
C PRO A 17 4.68 20.70 -2.60
N LYS A 18 4.33 21.58 -3.56
CA LYS A 18 4.23 21.24 -4.99
C LYS A 18 5.56 20.74 -5.59
N ASP A 19 6.66 21.29 -5.15
CA ASP A 19 8.03 20.91 -5.55
C ASP A 19 8.39 19.49 -5.11
N VAL A 20 8.02 19.09 -3.90
CA VAL A 20 8.18 17.72 -3.40
C VAL A 20 7.32 16.74 -4.22
N TYR A 21 6.11 17.14 -4.58
CA TYR A 21 5.23 16.35 -5.44
C TYR A 21 5.77 16.17 -6.86
N LEU A 22 6.40 17.21 -7.43
CA LEU A 22 6.93 17.19 -8.80
C LEU A 22 8.28 16.46 -8.94
N ASN A 23 9.08 16.38 -7.87
CA ASN A 23 10.39 15.71 -7.88
C ASN A 23 10.32 14.17 -7.71
N ARG A 24 9.13 13.59 -7.66
CA ARG A 24 8.91 12.13 -7.58
C ARG A 24 9.67 11.33 -8.63
N ARG A 25 9.78 11.86 -9.86
CA ARG A 25 10.47 11.18 -10.97
C ARG A 25 11.98 11.04 -10.75
N GLN A 26 12.61 12.00 -10.11
CA GLN A 26 14.05 12.00 -9.88
C GLN A 26 14.39 11.00 -8.76
N PHE A 27 13.62 10.99 -7.70
CA PHE A 27 13.73 10.03 -6.59
C PHE A 27 13.56 8.58 -7.06
N MET A 28 12.59 8.32 -7.95
CA MET A 28 12.36 6.97 -8.52
C MET A 28 13.50 6.48 -9.42
N ARG A 29 14.24 7.40 -10.09
CA ARG A 29 15.40 7.02 -10.90
C ARG A 29 16.62 6.65 -10.07
N GLU A 30 16.79 7.28 -8.94
CA GLU A 30 17.90 7.01 -8.02
C GLU A 30 17.74 5.67 -7.29
N LEU A 31 16.51 5.30 -6.93
CA LEU A 31 16.18 3.98 -6.35
C LEU A 31 16.40 2.81 -7.33
N ALA A 32 16.14 3.01 -8.62
CA ALA A 32 16.37 1.99 -9.64
C ALA A 32 17.86 1.61 -9.80
N ALA A 33 18.78 2.49 -9.44
CA ALA A 33 20.22 2.25 -9.51
C ALA A 33 20.74 1.33 -8.37
N VAL A 34 20.05 1.26 -7.24
CA VAL A 34 20.45 0.43 -6.08
C VAL A 34 19.99 -1.02 -6.22
N ALA A 35 18.99 -1.29 -7.03
CA ALA A 35 18.43 -2.65 -7.21
C ALA A 35 19.29 -3.60 -8.08
N ALA A 36 20.43 -3.14 -8.59
CA ALA A 36 21.30 -3.91 -9.50
C ALA A 36 22.33 -4.82 -8.81
N ILE A 37 22.31 -4.94 -7.48
CA ILE A 37 23.21 -5.87 -6.77
C ILE A 37 22.52 -7.23 -6.67
N GLY A 38 23.06 -8.18 -7.46
CA GLY A 38 22.52 -9.51 -7.69
C GLY A 38 22.27 -10.34 -6.42
N VAL A 39 21.06 -10.85 -6.33
CA VAL A 39 20.73 -12.00 -5.47
C VAL A 39 20.55 -13.20 -6.37
N SER A 40 21.41 -14.21 -6.19
CA SER A 40 21.29 -15.52 -6.83
C SER A 40 19.95 -16.15 -6.46
N ALA A 41 19.04 -16.19 -7.43
CA ALA A 41 17.75 -16.83 -7.28
C ALA A 41 17.95 -18.34 -7.24
N THR A 42 17.99 -18.95 -6.07
CA THR A 42 17.70 -20.37 -5.93
C THR A 42 16.24 -20.60 -6.34
N LEU A 43 16.08 -21.44 -7.36
CA LEU A 43 14.79 -21.85 -7.93
C LEU A 43 13.91 -22.54 -6.87
N TRP A 44 13.10 -21.76 -6.17
CA TRP A 44 11.98 -22.28 -5.42
C TRP A 44 10.72 -22.08 -6.29
N PRO A 45 9.92 -23.12 -6.53
CA PRO A 45 8.68 -22.92 -7.27
C PRO A 45 7.80 -21.93 -6.50
N GLY A 46 7.58 -20.74 -7.10
CA GLY A 46 6.81 -19.67 -6.51
C GLY A 46 5.36 -20.09 -6.34
N ILE A 47 5.01 -20.55 -5.16
CA ILE A 47 3.61 -20.71 -4.76
C ILE A 47 3.11 -19.30 -4.49
N SER A 48 2.29 -18.77 -5.41
CA SER A 48 1.51 -17.55 -5.13
C SER A 48 0.69 -17.79 -3.86
N ARG A 49 0.96 -17.01 -2.82
CA ARG A 49 0.21 -17.08 -1.55
C ARG A 49 -1.07 -16.25 -1.58
N ALA A 50 -1.46 -15.74 -2.74
CA ALA A 50 -2.73 -15.05 -2.91
C ALA A 50 -3.90 -15.95 -2.47
N GLY A 51 -4.77 -15.42 -1.63
CA GLY A 51 -5.91 -16.18 -1.10
C GLY A 51 -5.62 -17.10 0.09
N GLN A 52 -4.39 -17.09 0.63
CA GLN A 52 -4.08 -17.87 1.84
C GLN A 52 -4.80 -17.27 3.05
N LYS A 53 -5.52 -18.13 3.80
CA LYS A 53 -6.17 -17.73 5.05
C LYS A 53 -5.11 -17.40 6.11
N LEU A 54 -5.23 -16.21 6.70
CA LEU A 54 -4.39 -15.79 7.82
C LEU A 54 -4.82 -16.49 9.11
N HIS A 55 -3.85 -16.94 9.90
CA HIS A 55 -4.08 -17.63 11.18
C HIS A 55 -3.69 -16.72 12.36
N ASN A 56 -4.18 -17.04 13.55
CA ASN A 56 -3.88 -16.33 14.79
C ASN A 56 -4.26 -14.84 14.76
N VAL A 57 -5.35 -14.51 14.06
CA VAL A 57 -5.90 -13.16 14.01
C VAL A 57 -6.69 -12.90 15.29
N ARG A 58 -6.38 -11.81 16.01
CA ARG A 58 -7.12 -11.35 17.20
C ARG A 58 -8.18 -10.33 16.78
N LYS A 59 -9.24 -10.23 17.58
CA LYS A 59 -10.18 -9.11 17.43
C LYS A 59 -9.49 -7.82 17.85
N GLY A 60 -9.49 -6.84 16.97
CA GLY A 60 -8.94 -5.51 17.20
C GLY A 60 -9.91 -4.59 17.93
N PRO A 61 -9.46 -3.39 18.30
CA PRO A 61 -10.25 -2.43 19.08
C PRO A 61 -11.36 -1.73 18.28
N LEU A 62 -11.34 -1.84 16.95
CA LEU A 62 -12.34 -1.21 16.08
C LEU A 62 -13.36 -2.26 15.63
N ALA A 63 -14.60 -2.01 15.97
CA ALA A 63 -15.76 -2.76 15.54
C ALA A 63 -16.89 -1.79 15.21
N THR A 64 -17.88 -2.23 14.44
CA THR A 64 -19.08 -1.48 14.11
C THR A 64 -20.27 -2.44 14.06
N ASP A 65 -21.46 -1.92 14.36
CA ASP A 65 -22.74 -2.64 14.23
C ASP A 65 -23.29 -2.58 12.80
N GLU A 66 -22.58 -1.88 11.90
CA GLU A 66 -22.98 -1.76 10.51
C GLU A 66 -22.89 -3.12 9.81
N LYS A 67 -23.83 -3.38 8.91
CA LYS A 67 -23.81 -4.61 8.08
C LYS A 67 -22.52 -4.65 7.26
N LEU A 68 -21.82 -5.78 7.34
CA LEU A 68 -20.61 -6.01 6.52
C LEU A 68 -20.98 -6.02 5.03
N THR A 69 -20.11 -5.44 4.22
CA THR A 69 -20.18 -5.57 2.77
C THR A 69 -19.93 -7.02 2.37
N PRO A 70 -20.70 -7.61 1.44
CA PRO A 70 -20.49 -8.97 0.98
C PRO A 70 -19.05 -9.20 0.51
N PHE A 71 -18.49 -10.37 0.81
CA PHE A 71 -17.11 -10.70 0.46
C PHE A 71 -16.83 -10.57 -1.05
N ALA A 72 -17.76 -10.97 -1.89
CA ALA A 72 -17.65 -10.86 -3.35
C ALA A 72 -17.48 -9.40 -3.81
N ASP A 73 -18.16 -8.43 -3.15
CA ASP A 73 -18.05 -7.02 -3.49
C ASP A 73 -16.71 -6.45 -2.97
N VAL A 74 -16.32 -6.82 -1.74
CA VAL A 74 -15.03 -6.36 -1.15
C VAL A 74 -13.85 -6.83 -2.01
N THR A 75 -13.89 -8.04 -2.54
CA THR A 75 -12.79 -8.64 -3.30
C THR A 75 -12.88 -8.42 -4.81
N GLY A 76 -14.05 -8.11 -5.32
CA GLY A 76 -14.31 -7.99 -6.75
C GLY A 76 -14.47 -6.55 -7.25
N TYR A 77 -14.49 -5.54 -6.37
CA TYR A 77 -14.74 -4.15 -6.74
C TYR A 77 -13.74 -3.22 -6.04
N ASN A 78 -12.80 -2.66 -6.80
CA ASN A 78 -11.76 -1.79 -6.25
C ASN A 78 -11.14 -0.84 -7.29
N ASN A 79 -10.21 0.02 -6.86
CA ASN A 79 -9.57 1.07 -7.67
C ASN A 79 -8.06 0.84 -7.83
N PHE A 80 -7.59 -0.39 -8.01
CA PHE A 80 -6.19 -0.64 -8.37
C PHE A 80 -6.01 -0.49 -9.88
N TYR A 81 -5.94 0.76 -10.34
CA TYR A 81 -5.82 1.11 -11.77
C TYR A 81 -4.55 0.57 -12.43
N GLU A 82 -3.58 0.14 -11.63
CA GLU A 82 -2.40 -0.58 -12.10
C GLU A 82 -2.76 -1.87 -12.85
N PHE A 83 -3.93 -2.44 -12.58
CA PHE A 83 -4.43 -3.65 -13.26
C PHE A 83 -5.51 -3.39 -14.31
N GLY A 84 -5.98 -2.14 -14.43
CA GLY A 84 -7.00 -1.75 -15.39
C GLY A 84 -7.94 -0.68 -14.85
N THR A 85 -8.77 -0.11 -15.70
CA THR A 85 -9.64 1.03 -15.36
C THR A 85 -11.03 0.62 -14.88
N ASP A 86 -11.47 -0.62 -15.18
CA ASP A 86 -12.72 -1.15 -14.64
C ASP A 86 -12.54 -1.62 -13.19
N LYS A 87 -13.60 -1.52 -12.39
CA LYS A 87 -13.59 -1.90 -10.96
C LYS A 87 -13.33 -3.39 -10.73
N ARG A 88 -13.55 -4.22 -11.72
CA ARG A 88 -13.35 -5.69 -11.67
C ARG A 88 -12.00 -6.12 -12.23
N ASP A 89 -11.32 -5.24 -12.98
CA ASP A 89 -10.02 -5.54 -13.58
C ASP A 89 -8.98 -6.06 -12.60
N PRO A 90 -8.80 -5.45 -11.41
CA PRO A 90 -7.82 -5.95 -10.45
C PRO A 90 -8.09 -7.38 -10.01
N ALA A 91 -9.35 -7.76 -9.79
CA ALA A 91 -9.70 -9.11 -9.39
C ALA A 91 -9.41 -10.14 -10.52
N GLN A 92 -9.48 -9.73 -11.77
CA GLN A 92 -9.22 -10.58 -12.94
C GLN A 92 -7.73 -10.63 -13.30
N HIS A 93 -7.06 -9.49 -13.35
CA HIS A 93 -5.71 -9.34 -13.90
C HIS A 93 -4.60 -9.55 -12.88
N ALA A 94 -4.87 -9.40 -11.57
CA ALA A 94 -3.87 -9.60 -10.53
C ALA A 94 -3.62 -11.07 -10.15
N GLN A 95 -4.28 -12.05 -10.80
CA GLN A 95 -4.16 -13.47 -10.46
C GLN A 95 -2.72 -14.01 -10.56
N ASN A 96 -1.95 -13.48 -11.50
CA ASN A 96 -0.55 -13.86 -11.72
C ASN A 96 0.46 -12.89 -11.08
N PHE A 97 -0.01 -11.93 -10.28
CA PHE A 97 0.85 -10.98 -9.60
C PHE A 97 1.69 -11.68 -8.55
N ARG A 98 3.01 -11.51 -8.63
CA ARG A 98 3.96 -12.16 -7.72
C ARG A 98 4.03 -11.39 -6.41
N THR A 99 3.49 -11.97 -5.36
CA THR A 99 3.50 -11.43 -3.99
C THR A 99 4.58 -12.05 -3.12
N PHE A 100 5.34 -13.02 -3.64
CA PHE A 100 6.42 -13.71 -2.95
C PHE A 100 7.58 -14.03 -3.91
N PRO A 101 8.85 -13.80 -3.50
CA PRO A 101 9.26 -13.07 -2.31
C PRO A 101 8.90 -11.58 -2.39
N TRP A 102 8.67 -10.93 -1.24
CA TRP A 102 8.38 -9.50 -1.19
C TRP A 102 9.19 -8.81 -0.10
N SER A 103 9.79 -7.66 -0.44
CA SER A 103 10.58 -6.88 0.51
C SER A 103 10.10 -5.42 0.54
N VAL A 104 10.31 -4.78 1.68
CA VAL A 104 10.01 -3.37 1.90
C VAL A 104 11.29 -2.66 2.35
N ALA A 105 11.76 -1.68 1.57
CA ALA A 105 12.82 -0.78 1.98
C ALA A 105 12.24 0.32 2.88
N ILE A 106 12.87 0.55 4.03
CA ILE A 106 12.53 1.65 4.94
C ILE A 106 13.76 2.53 5.08
N GLU A 107 13.65 3.77 4.66
CA GLU A 107 14.75 4.70 4.47
C GLU A 107 14.40 6.12 5.00
N GLY A 108 15.31 7.08 4.80
CA GLY A 108 15.11 8.48 5.13
C GLY A 108 15.44 8.79 6.60
N GLU A 109 14.61 9.57 7.25
CA GLU A 109 14.83 10.08 8.59
C GLU A 109 14.57 9.04 9.69
N VAL A 110 15.28 7.91 9.63
CA VAL A 110 15.24 6.81 10.59
C VAL A 110 16.64 6.42 11.06
N LYS A 111 16.76 5.94 12.31
CA LYS A 111 18.04 5.49 12.86
C LYS A 111 18.44 4.09 12.40
N LYS A 112 17.47 3.30 11.94
CA LYS A 112 17.66 1.90 11.52
C LYS A 112 17.06 1.67 10.13
N PRO A 113 17.65 2.28 9.08
CA PRO A 113 17.23 1.99 7.70
C PRO A 113 17.57 0.54 7.37
N ALA A 114 16.65 -0.16 6.68
CA ALA A 114 16.86 -1.54 6.28
C ALA A 114 15.85 -1.97 5.20
N VAL A 115 16.21 -3.05 4.50
CA VAL A 115 15.28 -3.79 3.66
C VAL A 115 14.76 -4.99 4.47
N TYR A 116 13.46 -5.02 4.68
CA TYR A 116 12.78 -6.08 5.42
C TYR A 116 12.08 -7.02 4.45
N GLN A 117 12.30 -8.33 4.62
CA GLN A 117 11.42 -9.31 3.99
C GLN A 117 10.04 -9.26 4.65
N MET A 118 8.98 -9.51 3.90
CA MET A 118 7.62 -9.45 4.43
C MET A 118 7.42 -10.40 5.62
N GLU A 119 8.04 -11.58 5.55
CA GLU A 119 8.02 -12.57 6.64
C GLU A 119 8.63 -12.03 7.93
N ASP A 120 9.73 -11.27 7.83
CA ASP A 120 10.39 -10.65 8.99
C ASP A 120 9.57 -9.50 9.58
N LEU A 121 8.83 -8.79 8.73
CA LEU A 121 7.88 -7.78 9.21
C LEU A 121 6.74 -8.44 9.98
N LEU A 122 6.18 -9.53 9.46
CA LEU A 122 5.02 -10.22 10.03
C LEU A 122 5.37 -11.05 11.28
N LYS A 123 6.55 -11.66 11.34
CA LYS A 123 6.97 -12.58 12.41
C LYS A 123 6.80 -12.04 13.83
N HIS A 124 6.98 -10.73 14.00
CA HIS A 124 6.93 -10.07 15.30
C HIS A 124 5.65 -9.26 15.50
N GLN A 125 4.66 -9.42 14.62
CA GLN A 125 3.40 -8.69 14.69
C GLN A 125 2.28 -9.59 15.17
N THR A 126 1.40 -9.04 15.98
CA THR A 126 0.12 -9.65 16.26
C THR A 126 -0.88 -9.14 15.22
N LEU A 127 -1.37 -10.02 14.37
CA LEU A 127 -2.43 -9.67 13.43
C LEU A 127 -3.73 -9.46 14.18
N GLU A 128 -4.43 -8.39 13.85
CA GLU A 128 -5.74 -8.06 14.42
C GLU A 128 -6.75 -7.74 13.34
N GLU A 129 -7.98 -8.15 13.54
CA GLU A 129 -9.12 -7.76 12.71
C GLU A 129 -9.71 -6.46 13.22
N ARG A 130 -9.90 -5.49 12.34
CA ARG A 130 -10.56 -4.21 12.60
C ARG A 130 -11.67 -4.01 11.59
N ILE A 131 -12.87 -3.76 12.07
CA ILE A 131 -14.04 -3.58 11.22
C ILE A 131 -14.39 -2.11 11.18
N TYR A 132 -14.24 -1.50 10.00
CA TYR A 132 -14.61 -0.10 9.78
C TYR A 132 -14.95 0.18 8.31
N ARG A 133 -15.60 1.32 8.09
CA ARG A 133 -16.03 1.74 6.77
C ARG A 133 -14.90 2.43 6.00
N LEU A 134 -14.55 1.87 4.85
CA LEU A 134 -13.79 2.55 3.81
C LEU A 134 -14.73 3.46 3.01
N ARG A 135 -14.32 4.69 2.78
CA ARG A 135 -15.00 5.64 1.88
C ARG A 135 -14.08 6.01 0.74
N CYS A 136 -14.54 5.78 -0.48
CA CYS A 136 -13.83 6.17 -1.68
C CYS A 136 -14.19 7.63 -2.05
N VAL A 137 -13.24 8.33 -2.69
CA VAL A 137 -13.49 9.67 -3.28
C VAL A 137 -14.56 9.63 -4.39
N GLU A 138 -14.78 8.47 -5.00
CA GLU A 138 -15.82 8.23 -5.99
C GLU A 138 -17.22 8.04 -5.38
N ALA A 139 -17.43 8.40 -4.11
CA ALA A 139 -18.70 8.39 -3.38
C ALA A 139 -19.26 7.00 -3.04
N TRP A 140 -18.56 5.91 -3.27
CA TRP A 140 -18.94 4.59 -2.77
C TRP A 140 -18.22 4.24 -1.46
N SER A 141 -18.75 3.30 -0.71
CA SER A 141 -18.16 2.86 0.55
C SER A 141 -18.44 1.39 0.83
N MET A 142 -17.58 0.78 1.63
CA MET A 142 -17.68 -0.61 2.07
C MET A 142 -17.36 -0.72 3.56
N VAL A 143 -18.06 -1.59 4.28
CA VAL A 143 -17.71 -1.98 5.65
C VAL A 143 -16.89 -3.25 5.55
N VAL A 144 -15.59 -3.15 5.86
CA VAL A 144 -14.61 -4.22 5.59
C VAL A 144 -13.98 -4.72 6.89
N PRO A 145 -13.93 -6.03 7.13
CA PRO A 145 -13.13 -6.62 8.21
C PRO A 145 -11.65 -6.69 7.75
N TRP A 146 -10.91 -5.64 8.03
CA TRP A 146 -9.49 -5.54 7.72
C TRP A 146 -8.65 -6.39 8.66
N VAL A 147 -7.70 -7.14 8.12
CA VAL A 147 -6.70 -7.85 8.91
C VAL A 147 -5.32 -7.27 8.66
N GLY A 148 -4.63 -6.92 9.74
CA GLY A 148 -3.32 -6.32 9.67
C GLY A 148 -2.74 -6.02 11.04
N PHE A 149 -1.78 -5.10 11.08
CA PHE A 149 -1.16 -4.60 12.30
C PHE A 149 -0.92 -3.09 12.20
N PRO A 150 -0.78 -2.37 13.33
CA PRO A 150 -0.61 -0.93 13.31
C PRO A 150 0.71 -0.50 12.67
N LEU A 151 0.67 0.44 11.72
CA LEU A 151 1.85 1.04 11.11
C LEU A 151 2.83 1.63 12.15
N ARG A 152 2.30 2.15 13.28
CA ARG A 152 3.12 2.68 14.37
C ARG A 152 4.16 1.67 14.90
N ASP A 153 3.91 0.37 14.78
CA ASP A 153 4.81 -0.65 15.31
C ASP A 153 6.02 -0.83 14.39
N VAL A 154 5.82 -0.70 13.07
CA VAL A 154 6.91 -0.60 12.10
C VAL A 154 7.71 0.69 12.31
N ILE A 155 7.03 1.82 12.47
CA ILE A 155 7.66 3.13 12.70
C ILE A 155 8.54 3.09 13.97
N LYS A 156 8.04 2.53 15.07
CA LYS A 156 8.82 2.36 16.31
C LYS A 156 10.05 1.50 16.10
N ARG A 157 9.95 0.42 15.32
CA ARG A 157 11.06 -0.49 15.05
C ARG A 157 12.23 0.20 14.36
N VAL A 158 11.95 1.09 13.40
CA VAL A 158 12.98 1.80 12.62
C VAL A 158 13.49 3.07 13.30
N GLN A 159 12.88 3.50 14.40
CA GLN A 159 13.32 4.62 15.23
C GLN A 159 13.47 5.93 14.43
N PRO A 160 12.37 6.58 14.04
CA PRO A 160 12.42 7.85 13.33
C PRO A 160 13.21 8.91 14.11
N THR A 161 13.92 9.79 13.40
CA THR A 161 14.59 10.93 14.00
C THR A 161 13.58 12.05 14.31
N SER A 162 14.01 13.08 15.06
CA SER A 162 13.17 14.26 15.34
C SER A 162 12.82 15.07 14.07
N ARG A 163 13.54 14.85 12.98
CA ARG A 163 13.29 15.50 11.68
C ARG A 163 12.20 14.81 10.86
N ALA A 164 11.90 13.53 11.14
CA ALA A 164 10.82 12.82 10.49
C ALA A 164 9.48 13.49 10.81
N LYS A 165 8.76 13.94 9.80
CA LYS A 165 7.45 14.59 9.92
C LYS A 165 6.35 13.83 9.17
N PHE A 166 6.71 13.06 8.16
CA PHE A 166 5.80 12.37 7.27
C PHE A 166 6.29 10.94 7.01
N VAL A 167 5.37 10.09 6.56
CA VAL A 167 5.69 8.77 5.98
C VAL A 167 5.30 8.84 4.52
N GLU A 168 6.25 8.59 3.64
CA GLU A 168 6.01 8.43 2.21
C GLU A 168 5.91 6.94 1.88
N PHE A 169 4.93 6.58 1.04
CA PHE A 169 4.77 5.24 0.52
C PHE A 169 5.06 5.24 -0.98
N VAL A 170 6.01 4.39 -1.39
CA VAL A 170 6.37 4.22 -2.79
C VAL A 170 5.94 2.84 -3.25
N THR A 171 5.08 2.82 -4.25
CA THR A 171 4.55 1.58 -4.85
C THR A 171 5.55 0.96 -5.83
N LEU A 172 5.49 -0.36 -5.98
CA LEU A 172 6.20 -1.09 -7.02
C LEU A 172 5.84 -0.53 -8.41
N HIS A 173 6.85 -0.26 -9.23
CA HIS A 173 6.69 0.04 -10.64
C HIS A 173 7.11 -1.18 -11.46
N ASP A 174 6.14 -1.96 -11.92
CA ASP A 174 6.35 -3.15 -12.76
C ASP A 174 5.27 -3.25 -13.85
N PRO A 175 5.44 -2.56 -14.99
CA PRO A 175 4.48 -2.58 -16.08
C PRO A 175 4.24 -3.95 -16.72
N ALA A 176 5.10 -4.94 -16.44
CA ALA A 176 4.91 -6.31 -16.91
C ALA A 176 3.81 -7.03 -16.12
N GLN A 177 3.75 -6.80 -14.80
CA GLN A 177 2.72 -7.36 -13.93
C GLN A 177 1.53 -6.43 -13.72
N MET A 178 1.76 -5.11 -13.85
CA MET A 178 0.76 -4.04 -13.65
C MET A 178 0.58 -3.26 -14.95
N PRO A 179 -0.23 -3.76 -15.89
CA PRO A 179 -0.37 -3.18 -17.23
C PRO A 179 -0.85 -1.71 -17.23
N GLY A 180 -1.58 -1.27 -16.20
CA GLY A 180 -2.01 0.12 -16.05
C GLY A 180 -0.86 1.11 -15.81
N GLN A 181 0.35 0.62 -15.47
CA GLN A 181 1.55 1.46 -15.33
C GLN A 181 2.29 1.70 -16.66
N ARG A 182 1.79 1.16 -17.77
CA ARG A 182 2.37 1.40 -19.10
C ARG A 182 2.09 2.82 -19.55
N PRO A 183 3.06 3.47 -20.25
CA PRO A 183 2.85 4.80 -20.80
C PRO A 183 1.59 4.87 -21.68
N GLY A 184 0.76 5.87 -21.47
CA GLY A 184 -0.43 6.14 -22.29
C GLY A 184 -1.72 5.46 -21.84
N LEU A 185 -1.70 4.47 -20.93
CA LEU A 185 -2.93 3.81 -20.49
C LEU A 185 -3.71 4.63 -19.42
N LEU A 186 -3.02 5.35 -18.57
CA LEU A 186 -3.61 6.20 -17.51
C LEU A 186 -3.26 7.69 -17.67
N GLY A 187 -2.89 8.13 -18.87
CA GLY A 187 -2.62 9.54 -19.12
C GLY A 187 -1.49 10.16 -18.29
N ALA A 188 -0.53 9.35 -17.85
CA ALA A 188 0.66 9.84 -17.16
C ALA A 188 1.58 10.52 -18.19
N GLY A 189 1.28 11.81 -18.49
CA GLY A 189 2.18 12.73 -19.12
C GLY A 189 3.21 13.27 -18.11
#